data_347585b0609107b30af38b2dc0660f9d
#
_entry.id   347585b0609107b30af38b2dc0660f9d
#
_cell.length_a   1.000
_cell.length_b   1.000
_cell.length_c   1.000
_cell.angle_alpha   90.00
_cell.angle_beta   90.00
_cell.angle_gamma   90.00
#
_symmetry.space_group_name_H-M   'P 1'
#
loop_
_entity.id
_entity.type
_entity.pdbx_description
1 polymer ?
#
loop_
_entity_poly.entity_id
_entity_poly.type
_entity_poly.pdbx_seq_one_letter_code
_entity_poly.pdbx_strand_id
1 'polypeptide(L)'
;MFKTLFTVSMFFCLNAQSIELFGYKLYEDILRYENDGSIKLKKGNIESISIKEDNVLIANKYLTEYTLKSTKTGNIYEIHGSNNQLQLSPVECLDIQDRFINSFQKKNTELFQTEVKQFPNKLKSKTTWEIYLSNKSNSNELIFSVTCDYSFNNRRMDIILSDSTYLS
;
A
#
# COMPACT_ATOMS: atom_id res chain seq x y z
N MET A 1 44.37 40.86 -2.73
CA MET A 1 43.21 40.54 -1.89
C MET A 1 42.24 39.71 -2.72
N PHE A 2 42.33 38.39 -2.67
CA PHE A 2 41.40 37.47 -3.36
C PHE A 2 40.31 37.08 -2.36
N LYS A 3 39.04 37.48 -2.67
CA LYS A 3 37.86 37.02 -1.94
C LYS A 3 37.40 35.69 -2.55
N THR A 4 37.68 34.61 -1.86
CA THR A 4 37.16 33.29 -2.20
C THR A 4 35.68 33.23 -1.82
N LEU A 5 34.80 33.19 -2.83
CA LEU A 5 33.35 32.93 -2.62
C LEU A 5 33.19 31.45 -2.34
N PHE A 6 32.84 31.08 -1.10
CA PHE A 6 32.42 29.76 -0.73
C PHE A 6 30.95 29.62 -1.11
N THR A 7 30.70 28.94 -2.21
CA THR A 7 29.33 28.53 -2.59
C THR A 7 28.97 27.29 -1.74
N VAL A 8 28.20 27.53 -0.68
CA VAL A 8 27.59 26.43 0.09
C VAL A 8 26.48 25.85 -0.77
N SER A 9 26.77 24.72 -1.43
CA SER A 9 25.76 23.92 -2.11
C SER A 9 24.92 23.22 -1.04
N MET A 10 23.74 23.80 -0.71
CA MET A 10 22.72 23.13 0.08
C MET A 10 22.19 21.97 -0.77
N PHE A 11 22.69 20.77 -0.51
CA PHE A 11 22.00 19.54 -0.90
C PHE A 11 20.70 19.47 -0.11
N PHE A 12 19.62 19.94 -0.72
CA PHE A 12 18.29 19.55 -0.30
C PHE A 12 18.19 18.05 -0.56
N CYS A 13 18.42 17.23 0.47
CA CYS A 13 17.90 15.88 0.52
C CYS A 13 16.37 16.02 0.44
N LEU A 14 15.82 15.91 -0.76
CA LEU A 14 14.42 15.63 -0.96
C LEU A 14 14.17 14.27 -0.28
N ASN A 15 13.70 14.33 0.96
CA ASN A 15 13.12 13.16 1.61
C ASN A 15 11.98 12.71 0.71
N ALA A 16 12.24 11.70 -0.11
CA ALA A 16 11.19 11.00 -0.83
C ALA A 16 10.26 10.44 0.25
N GLN A 17 9.15 11.13 0.49
CA GLN A 17 8.17 10.70 1.47
C GLN A 17 7.58 9.39 0.97
N SER A 18 8.05 8.29 1.56
CA SER A 18 7.60 6.96 1.23
C SER A 18 6.21 6.72 1.81
N ILE A 19 5.28 6.28 0.98
CA ILE A 19 3.96 5.83 1.44
C ILE A 19 4.12 4.44 2.05
N GLU A 20 3.48 4.25 3.19
CA GLU A 20 3.57 3.05 4.01
C GLU A 20 2.21 2.40 4.23
N LEU A 21 2.17 1.08 4.16
CA LEU A 21 1.03 0.25 4.55
C LEU A 21 1.54 -0.98 5.34
N PHE A 22 0.92 -1.27 6.49
CA PHE A 22 1.29 -2.39 7.39
C PHE A 22 2.76 -2.40 7.85
N GLY A 23 3.41 -1.22 7.89
CA GLY A 23 4.82 -1.09 8.25
C GLY A 23 5.79 -1.24 7.07
N TYR A 24 5.31 -1.62 5.90
CA TYR A 24 6.11 -1.74 4.67
C TYR A 24 5.96 -0.48 3.81
N LYS A 25 7.04 -0.09 3.14
CA LYS A 25 7.09 1.12 2.32
C LYS A 25 7.23 0.79 0.85
N LEU A 26 6.47 1.48 0.00
CA LEU A 26 6.68 1.41 -1.44
C LEU A 26 8.08 1.92 -1.80
N TYR A 27 8.66 1.31 -2.83
CA TYR A 27 9.99 1.58 -3.39
C TYR A 27 11.17 1.23 -2.47
N GLU A 28 10.92 0.71 -1.27
CA GLU A 28 11.97 0.22 -0.40
C GLU A 28 12.45 -1.15 -0.89
N ASP A 29 13.75 -1.42 -0.68
CA ASP A 29 14.33 -2.72 -1.03
C ASP A 29 13.79 -3.80 -0.08
N ILE A 30 13.18 -4.83 -0.63
CA ILE A 30 12.60 -5.95 0.11
C ILE A 30 13.64 -6.69 0.98
N LEU A 31 14.92 -6.69 0.55
CA LEU A 31 16.02 -7.29 1.31
C LEU A 31 16.26 -6.61 2.66
N ARG A 32 15.86 -5.35 2.81
CA ARG A 32 15.90 -4.67 4.10
C ARG A 32 15.08 -5.40 5.15
N TYR A 33 13.88 -5.82 4.78
CA TYR A 33 12.97 -6.54 5.67
C TYR A 33 13.38 -7.99 5.93
N GLU A 34 14.14 -8.61 5.02
CA GLU A 34 14.78 -9.90 5.26
C GLU A 34 15.92 -9.76 6.26
N ASN A 35 16.75 -8.73 6.13
CA ASN A 35 17.91 -8.49 6.98
C ASN A 35 17.52 -8.16 8.43
N ASP A 36 16.39 -7.51 8.66
CA ASP A 36 15.87 -7.24 10.01
C ASP A 36 15.03 -8.40 10.58
N GLY A 37 14.82 -9.47 9.80
CA GLY A 37 14.10 -10.67 10.20
C GLY A 37 12.56 -10.57 10.06
N SER A 38 12.04 -9.47 9.52
CA SER A 38 10.59 -9.25 9.36
C SER A 38 9.97 -10.18 8.31
N ILE A 39 10.76 -10.63 7.33
CA ILE A 39 10.32 -11.56 6.28
C ILE A 39 11.37 -12.64 6.04
N LYS A 40 10.95 -13.77 5.43
CA LYS A 40 11.85 -14.84 4.97
C LYS A 40 11.67 -15.04 3.47
N LEU A 41 12.69 -14.69 2.70
CA LEU A 41 12.68 -14.93 1.26
C LEU A 41 12.87 -16.42 0.95
N LYS A 42 12.06 -16.96 0.05
CA LYS A 42 12.35 -18.26 -0.57
C LYS A 42 13.46 -18.06 -1.58
N LYS A 43 14.52 -18.89 -1.51
CA LYS A 43 15.67 -18.82 -2.40
C LYS A 43 15.22 -18.75 -3.86
N GLY A 44 15.55 -17.66 -4.55
CA GLY A 44 15.30 -17.44 -5.98
C GLY A 44 13.98 -16.74 -6.35
N ASN A 45 13.11 -16.40 -5.41
CA ASN A 45 11.89 -15.63 -5.75
C ASN A 45 11.70 -14.47 -4.76
N ILE A 46 11.99 -13.27 -5.22
CA ILE A 46 11.75 -12.01 -4.51
C ILE A 46 10.51 -11.27 -5.04
N GLU A 47 9.92 -11.71 -6.16
CA GLU A 47 8.86 -10.96 -6.86
C GLU A 47 7.51 -10.98 -6.13
N SER A 48 7.25 -12.01 -5.33
CA SER A 48 6.02 -12.10 -4.53
C SER A 48 6.26 -12.88 -3.25
N ILE A 49 6.01 -12.23 -2.12
CA ILE A 49 6.27 -12.78 -0.80
C ILE A 49 5.00 -12.74 0.02
N SER A 50 4.57 -13.91 0.49
CA SER A 50 3.47 -14.03 1.44
C SER A 50 4.00 -14.00 2.87
N ILE A 51 3.39 -13.17 3.70
CA ILE A 51 3.74 -12.96 5.10
C ILE A 51 2.55 -13.41 5.95
N LYS A 52 2.81 -14.23 6.97
CA LYS A 52 1.77 -14.62 7.92
C LYS A 52 1.47 -13.47 8.89
N GLU A 53 0.24 -13.44 9.39
CA GLU A 53 -0.22 -12.42 10.35
C GLU A 53 0.75 -12.21 11.52
N ASP A 54 1.27 -13.29 12.09
CA ASP A 54 2.20 -13.26 13.23
C ASP A 54 3.57 -12.61 12.91
N ASN A 55 3.89 -12.44 11.64
CA ASN A 55 5.18 -11.93 11.16
C ASN A 55 5.08 -10.58 10.44
N VAL A 56 3.88 -10.01 10.32
CA VAL A 56 3.72 -8.69 9.73
C VAL A 56 4.15 -7.58 10.70
N LEU A 57 4.76 -6.52 10.20
CA LEU A 57 5.28 -5.43 11.06
C LEU A 57 4.16 -4.72 11.82
N ILE A 58 3.04 -4.43 11.16
CA ILE A 58 1.86 -3.83 11.77
C ILE A 58 0.64 -4.63 11.34
N ALA A 59 0.22 -5.56 12.21
CA ALA A 59 -0.97 -6.38 11.96
C ALA A 59 -2.26 -5.58 12.03
N ASN A 60 -3.23 -5.98 11.21
CA ASN A 60 -4.58 -5.45 11.25
C ASN A 60 -5.56 -6.55 11.60
N LYS A 61 -6.38 -6.36 12.63
CA LYS A 61 -7.33 -7.36 13.15
C LYS A 61 -8.37 -7.88 12.14
N TYR A 62 -8.52 -7.23 11.00
CA TYR A 62 -9.44 -7.66 9.94
C TYR A 62 -8.77 -8.45 8.83
N LEU A 63 -7.43 -8.57 8.85
CA LEU A 63 -6.65 -9.21 7.81
C LEU A 63 -5.86 -10.38 8.39
N THR A 64 -5.75 -11.46 7.62
CA THR A 64 -5.05 -12.69 8.02
C THR A 64 -3.88 -13.04 7.12
N GLU A 65 -3.83 -12.46 5.94
CA GLU A 65 -2.81 -12.73 4.94
C GLU A 65 -2.23 -11.41 4.41
N TYR A 66 -0.92 -11.38 4.22
CA TYR A 66 -0.22 -10.22 3.69
C TYR A 66 0.74 -10.64 2.59
N THR A 67 0.83 -9.83 1.55
CA THR A 67 1.72 -10.09 0.41
C THR A 67 2.44 -8.80 0.02
N LEU A 68 3.73 -8.92 -0.23
CA LEU A 68 4.54 -7.89 -0.87
C LEU A 68 4.86 -8.35 -2.29
N LYS A 69 4.74 -7.44 -3.26
CA LYS A 69 5.26 -7.65 -4.60
C LYS A 69 6.39 -6.67 -4.87
N SER A 70 7.47 -7.17 -5.42
CA SER A 70 8.63 -6.37 -5.77
C SER A 70 9.06 -6.61 -7.22
N THR A 71 9.77 -5.64 -7.75
CA THR A 71 10.45 -5.76 -9.04
C THR A 71 11.57 -6.81 -8.95
N LYS A 72 12.10 -7.22 -10.09
CA LYS A 72 13.30 -8.09 -10.15
C LYS A 72 14.52 -7.53 -9.43
N THR A 73 14.55 -6.20 -9.26
CA THR A 73 15.61 -5.50 -8.53
C THR A 73 15.34 -5.38 -7.02
N GLY A 74 14.20 -5.91 -6.54
CA GLY A 74 13.84 -5.96 -5.13
C GLY A 74 12.98 -4.79 -4.63
N ASN A 75 12.70 -3.77 -5.44
CA ASN A 75 11.91 -2.63 -5.01
C ASN A 75 10.43 -2.98 -4.88
N ILE A 76 9.84 -2.78 -3.72
CA ILE A 76 8.43 -3.05 -3.46
C ILE A 76 7.55 -2.09 -4.26
N TYR A 77 6.62 -2.63 -5.05
CA TYR A 77 5.65 -1.85 -5.81
C TYR A 77 4.18 -2.12 -5.42
N GLU A 78 3.93 -3.18 -4.65
CA GLU A 78 2.59 -3.48 -4.13
C GLU A 78 2.68 -4.06 -2.72
N ILE A 79 1.80 -3.57 -1.85
CA ILE A 79 1.60 -4.06 -0.49
C ILE A 79 0.13 -4.42 -0.37
N HIS A 80 -0.16 -5.68 -0.07
CA HIS A 80 -1.51 -6.23 -0.05
C HIS A 80 -1.79 -6.94 1.27
N GLY A 81 -2.92 -6.62 1.90
CA GLY A 81 -3.48 -7.37 3.01
C GLY A 81 -4.85 -7.93 2.64
N SER A 82 -5.14 -9.18 2.99
CA SER A 82 -6.40 -9.83 2.67
C SER A 82 -6.95 -10.69 3.81
N ASN A 83 -8.28 -10.91 3.76
CA ASN A 83 -8.96 -11.91 4.58
C ASN A 83 -10.08 -12.54 3.76
N ASN A 84 -9.95 -13.83 3.47
CA ASN A 84 -10.88 -14.62 2.67
C ASN A 84 -11.98 -15.30 3.50
N GLN A 85 -11.95 -15.15 4.83
CA GLN A 85 -12.89 -15.79 5.75
C GLN A 85 -13.59 -14.77 6.67
N LEU A 86 -13.77 -13.57 6.17
CA LEU A 86 -14.31 -12.47 6.95
C LEU A 86 -15.79 -12.73 7.30
N GLN A 87 -16.10 -12.82 8.60
CA GLN A 87 -17.46 -13.02 9.09
C GLN A 87 -18.12 -11.66 9.45
N LEU A 88 -18.07 -10.70 8.55
CA LEU A 88 -18.72 -9.41 8.72
C LEU A 88 -20.04 -9.35 7.96
N SER A 89 -21.00 -8.62 8.51
CA SER A 89 -22.18 -8.19 7.76
C SER A 89 -21.78 -7.18 6.68
N PRO A 90 -22.60 -6.98 5.63
CA PRO A 90 -22.35 -5.95 4.63
C PRO A 90 -22.12 -4.56 5.23
N VAL A 91 -22.90 -4.20 6.27
CA VAL A 91 -22.81 -2.89 6.92
C VAL A 91 -21.48 -2.73 7.65
N GLU A 92 -21.05 -3.75 8.40
CA GLU A 92 -19.74 -3.71 9.10
C GLU A 92 -18.59 -3.64 8.12
N CYS A 93 -18.66 -4.38 7.00
CA CYS A 93 -17.64 -4.37 5.99
C CYS A 93 -17.50 -2.98 5.34
N LEU A 94 -18.61 -2.33 5.03
CA LEU A 94 -18.62 -0.98 4.45
C LEU A 94 -18.12 0.06 5.46
N ASP A 95 -18.51 -0.03 6.75
CA ASP A 95 -18.04 0.89 7.79
C ASP A 95 -16.51 0.77 8.01
N ILE A 96 -15.96 -0.44 7.95
CA ILE A 96 -14.51 -0.67 8.01
C ILE A 96 -13.83 -0.08 6.77
N GLN A 97 -14.40 -0.30 5.59
CA GLN A 97 -13.91 0.26 4.33
C GLN A 97 -13.82 1.77 4.38
N ASP A 98 -14.88 2.45 4.82
CA ASP A 98 -14.94 3.91 4.95
C ASP A 98 -13.88 4.43 5.94
N ARG A 99 -13.68 3.73 7.06
CA ARG A 99 -12.63 4.09 8.03
C ARG A 99 -11.23 4.01 7.45
N PHE A 100 -10.92 2.96 6.69
CA PHE A 100 -9.61 2.84 6.03
C PHE A 100 -9.39 3.95 5.01
N ILE A 101 -10.36 4.19 4.13
CA ILE A 101 -10.29 5.23 3.10
C ILE A 101 -10.07 6.60 3.74
N ASN A 102 -10.91 6.97 4.72
CA ASN A 102 -10.82 8.27 5.38
C ASN A 102 -9.49 8.46 6.14
N SER A 103 -9.03 7.41 6.83
CA SER A 103 -7.76 7.45 7.57
C SER A 103 -6.57 7.59 6.63
N PHE A 104 -6.55 6.84 5.54
CA PHE A 104 -5.47 6.88 4.55
C PHE A 104 -5.45 8.23 3.81
N GLN A 105 -6.61 8.73 3.38
CA GLN A 105 -6.74 10.02 2.73
C GLN A 105 -6.25 11.15 3.64
N LYS A 106 -6.71 11.19 4.90
CA LYS A 106 -6.30 12.21 5.87
C LYS A 106 -4.78 12.24 6.10
N LYS A 107 -4.15 11.06 6.14
CA LYS A 107 -2.69 10.95 6.33
C LYS A 107 -1.89 11.48 5.14
N ASN A 108 -2.45 11.41 3.92
CA ASN A 108 -1.69 11.62 2.68
C ASN A 108 -2.11 12.88 1.88
N THR A 109 -3.17 13.61 2.27
CA THR A 109 -3.66 14.80 1.55
C THR A 109 -2.67 15.95 1.46
N GLU A 110 -1.75 16.08 2.41
CA GLU A 110 -0.73 17.14 2.37
C GLU A 110 0.34 16.88 1.30
N LEU A 111 0.56 15.61 0.94
CA LEU A 111 1.65 15.13 0.10
C LEU A 111 1.22 14.89 -1.35
N PHE A 112 -0.03 14.51 -1.54
CA PHE A 112 -0.57 14.06 -2.82
C PHE A 112 -1.88 14.77 -3.13
N GLN A 113 -2.13 14.96 -4.43
CA GLN A 113 -3.50 15.19 -4.90
C GLN A 113 -4.23 13.84 -4.80
N THR A 114 -5.40 13.85 -4.17
CA THR A 114 -6.18 12.62 -3.97
C THR A 114 -7.51 12.71 -4.72
N GLU A 115 -7.81 11.69 -5.52
CA GLU A 115 -9.13 11.47 -6.10
C GLU A 115 -9.71 10.18 -5.54
N VAL A 116 -10.93 10.22 -5.01
CA VAL A 116 -11.61 9.06 -4.45
C VAL A 116 -12.67 8.59 -5.42
N LYS A 117 -12.64 7.30 -5.79
CA LYS A 117 -13.65 6.66 -6.64
C LYS A 117 -14.24 5.43 -5.96
N GLN A 118 -15.53 5.22 -6.17
CA GLN A 118 -16.24 4.05 -5.67
C GLN A 118 -16.72 3.20 -6.86
N PHE A 119 -16.43 1.92 -6.81
CA PHE A 119 -16.79 0.96 -7.85
C PHE A 119 -17.66 -0.16 -7.27
N PRO A 120 -19.00 0.02 -7.20
CA PRO A 120 -19.89 -1.08 -6.86
C PRO A 120 -19.96 -2.06 -8.02
N ASN A 121 -20.01 -3.38 -7.73
CA ASN A 121 -20.31 -4.34 -8.77
C ASN A 121 -21.80 -4.28 -9.17
N LYS A 122 -22.16 -4.91 -10.33
CA LYS A 122 -23.54 -4.93 -10.85
C LYS A 122 -24.56 -5.54 -9.88
N LEU A 123 -24.14 -6.51 -9.06
CA LEU A 123 -25.00 -7.21 -8.10
C LEU A 123 -25.03 -6.51 -6.73
N LYS A 124 -24.31 -5.42 -6.57
CA LYS A 124 -24.13 -4.67 -5.29
C LYS A 124 -23.69 -5.58 -4.12
N SER A 125 -23.00 -6.68 -4.42
CA SER A 125 -22.44 -7.61 -3.44
C SER A 125 -20.96 -7.38 -3.17
N LYS A 126 -20.34 -6.44 -3.91
CA LYS A 126 -18.96 -6.05 -3.79
C LYS A 126 -18.83 -4.56 -4.02
N THR A 127 -18.06 -3.90 -3.18
CA THR A 127 -17.71 -2.48 -3.36
C THR A 127 -16.20 -2.32 -3.22
N THR A 128 -15.61 -1.61 -4.17
CA THR A 128 -14.20 -1.19 -4.10
C THR A 128 -14.15 0.32 -4.01
N TRP A 129 -13.43 0.82 -3.04
CA TRP A 129 -13.05 2.23 -2.97
C TRP A 129 -11.58 2.37 -3.35
N GLU A 130 -11.27 3.33 -4.18
CA GLU A 130 -9.92 3.61 -4.62
C GLU A 130 -9.59 5.08 -4.35
N ILE A 131 -8.39 5.32 -3.83
CA ILE A 131 -7.78 6.64 -3.76
C ILE A 131 -6.62 6.65 -4.74
N TYR A 132 -6.72 7.52 -5.72
CA TYR A 132 -5.65 7.81 -6.66
C TYR A 132 -4.79 8.92 -6.08
N LEU A 133 -3.51 8.66 -5.94
CA LEU A 133 -2.55 9.60 -5.37
C LEU A 133 -1.57 10.00 -6.48
N SER A 134 -1.67 11.22 -6.94
CA SER A 134 -0.73 11.77 -7.90
C SER A 134 0.28 12.68 -7.22
N ASN A 135 1.56 12.39 -7.43
CA ASN A 135 2.62 13.28 -6.99
C ASN A 135 2.72 14.47 -7.96
N LYS A 136 2.77 15.70 -7.41
CA LYS A 136 2.91 16.94 -8.22
C LYS A 136 4.16 16.98 -9.10
N SER A 137 5.17 16.15 -8.80
CA SER A 137 6.47 16.14 -9.48
C SER A 137 6.74 14.90 -10.35
N ASN A 138 5.96 13.82 -10.22
CA ASN A 138 6.14 12.58 -10.97
C ASN A 138 4.81 12.11 -11.56
N SER A 139 4.85 11.58 -12.78
CA SER A 139 3.67 11.03 -13.48
C SER A 139 3.18 9.68 -12.92
N ASN A 140 3.85 9.13 -11.92
CA ASN A 140 3.44 7.86 -11.32
C ASN A 140 2.20 8.09 -10.45
N GLU A 141 1.16 7.34 -10.76
CA GLU A 141 -0.08 7.30 -9.99
C GLU A 141 -0.02 6.11 -9.03
N LEU A 142 -0.15 6.40 -7.74
CA LEU A 142 -0.29 5.37 -6.73
C LEU A 142 -1.78 5.12 -6.48
N ILE A 143 -2.14 3.87 -6.29
CA ILE A 143 -3.52 3.47 -6.01
C ILE A 143 -3.56 2.81 -4.64
N PHE A 144 -4.36 3.39 -3.74
CA PHE A 144 -4.77 2.72 -2.52
C PHE A 144 -6.21 2.24 -2.68
N SER A 145 -6.45 0.94 -2.56
CA SER A 145 -7.79 0.38 -2.70
C SER A 145 -8.20 -0.43 -1.48
N VAL A 146 -9.48 -0.33 -1.14
CA VAL A 146 -10.14 -1.17 -0.14
C VAL A 146 -11.35 -1.82 -0.78
N THR A 147 -11.31 -3.12 -0.91
CA THR A 147 -12.41 -3.92 -1.47
C THR A 147 -13.14 -4.66 -0.36
N CYS A 148 -14.45 -4.58 -0.38
CA CYS A 148 -15.36 -5.31 0.47
C CYS A 148 -16.23 -6.20 -0.42
N ASP A 149 -16.04 -7.52 -0.36
CA ASP A 149 -16.89 -8.51 -1.02
C ASP A 149 -17.74 -9.20 0.05
N TYR A 150 -19.04 -9.04 -0.04
CA TYR A 150 -20.03 -9.61 0.88
C TYR A 150 -21.03 -10.51 0.18
N SER A 151 -20.67 -11.03 -1.01
CA SER A 151 -21.44 -12.04 -1.71
C SER A 151 -21.58 -13.31 -0.87
N PHE A 152 -22.67 -14.05 -1.08
CA PHE A 152 -23.01 -15.22 -0.25
C PHE A 152 -21.89 -16.27 -0.16
N ASN A 153 -21.14 -16.44 -1.25
CA ASN A 153 -20.11 -17.48 -1.36
C ASN A 153 -18.66 -16.94 -1.22
N ASN A 154 -18.48 -15.63 -1.09
CA ASN A 154 -17.15 -15.05 -1.08
C ASN A 154 -17.15 -13.79 -0.20
N ARG A 155 -16.90 -13.99 1.09
CA ARG A 155 -16.75 -12.88 2.02
C ARG A 155 -15.28 -12.57 2.15
N ARG A 156 -14.87 -11.45 1.55
CA ARG A 156 -13.47 -11.08 1.45
C ARG A 156 -13.28 -9.59 1.69
N MET A 157 -12.19 -9.26 2.33
CA MET A 157 -11.66 -7.90 2.36
C MET A 157 -10.25 -7.91 1.78
N ASP A 158 -9.98 -6.94 0.92
CA ASP A 158 -8.65 -6.66 0.39
C ASP A 158 -8.30 -5.20 0.63
N ILE A 159 -7.07 -4.96 1.05
CA ILE A 159 -6.49 -3.63 1.19
C ILE A 159 -5.17 -3.64 0.42
N ILE A 160 -5.06 -2.80 -0.61
CA ILE A 160 -3.92 -2.78 -1.52
C ILE A 160 -3.39 -1.36 -1.63
N LEU A 161 -2.08 -1.22 -1.56
CA LEU A 161 -1.34 -0.03 -1.96
C LEU A 161 -0.37 -0.43 -3.07
N SER A 162 -0.48 0.18 -4.25
CA SER A 162 0.32 -0.20 -5.42
C SER A 162 0.70 1.00 -6.28
N ASP A 163 1.77 0.84 -7.04
CA ASP A 163 2.14 1.71 -8.15
C ASP A 163 1.46 1.22 -9.43
N SER A 164 0.63 2.06 -10.05
CA SER A 164 -0.15 1.71 -11.25
C SER A 164 0.71 1.32 -12.45
N THR A 165 1.97 1.77 -12.52
CA THR A 165 2.88 1.45 -13.62
C THR A 165 3.27 -0.02 -13.69
N TYR A 166 3.09 -0.77 -12.59
CA TYR A 166 3.40 -2.21 -12.50
C TYR A 166 2.16 -3.10 -12.53
N LEU A 167 0.97 -2.53 -12.71
CA LEU A 167 -0.30 -3.28 -12.73
C LEU A 167 -0.72 -3.75 -14.13
N SER A 168 0.08 -3.49 -15.16
CA SER A 168 -0.20 -3.82 -16.57
C SER A 168 0.22 -5.24 -16.95
#